data_0aa5a1261441c4cdf885e59a486f074a
#
_entry.id   0aa5a1261441c4cdf885e59a486f074a
#
_cell.length_a   1.000
_cell.length_b   1.000
_cell.length_c   1.000
_cell.angle_alpha   90.00
_cell.angle_beta   90.00
_cell.angle_gamma   90.00
#
_symmetry.space_group_name_H-M   'P 1'
#
loop_
_entity.id
_entity.type
_entity.pdbx_description
1 polymer ?
#
loop_
_entity_poly.entity_id
_entity_poly.type
_entity_poly.pdbx_seq_one_letter_code
_entity_poly.pdbx_strand_id
1 'polypeptide(L)'
;MTQALLRDRVRCEPRRTLLPEPPTIRRMKHEPVHPAPSDADQRAAAPVVVCYPPETIPPLDSDLIAAARAGMAKVDEVVVSPREAATFEVSAGGLFRIVSVEGPQVGDLNLFHAHDLSERFWSGKTRALHGTHLSTGDRMWSTLPHLRPLATVTDDTLDWYGYDTDGGGVHDVIGTRCDPYTQHLLTCMDYHYCCHSNLTRAVARHTGRPEREVEPLVHDVMNVFMCTGFTLDTHQYFMKASPVRPGDHIEFLAEVDLLGALSACPGGDCGDEHSSDTAACHPLLVEIYESPVMESWEPAPASAYRWPTRPV
;
A
#
# COMPACT_ATOMS: atom_id res chain seq x y z
N MET A 1 11.87 -33.04 -36.75
CA MET A 1 12.77 -31.88 -36.48
C MET A 1 12.23 -31.18 -35.25
N THR A 2 12.80 -31.50 -34.11
CA THR A 2 12.33 -31.09 -32.77
C THR A 2 13.19 -29.91 -32.32
N GLN A 3 12.59 -28.74 -32.19
CA GLN A 3 13.28 -27.56 -31.62
C GLN A 3 13.32 -27.75 -30.11
N ALA A 4 14.51 -27.96 -29.57
CA ALA A 4 14.81 -27.90 -28.16
C ALA A 4 14.91 -26.43 -27.74
N LEU A 5 13.93 -25.97 -26.98
CA LEU A 5 14.01 -24.69 -26.25
C LEU A 5 15.05 -24.87 -25.13
N LEU A 6 16.20 -24.23 -25.29
CA LEU A 6 17.17 -24.03 -24.22
C LEU A 6 16.47 -23.19 -23.11
N ARG A 7 16.11 -23.85 -22.04
CA ARG A 7 15.82 -23.19 -20.75
C ARG A 7 17.18 -22.91 -20.10
N ASP A 8 17.64 -21.68 -20.17
CA ASP A 8 18.71 -21.22 -19.30
C ASP A 8 18.26 -21.36 -17.86
N ARG A 9 18.74 -22.39 -17.20
CA ARG A 9 18.61 -22.53 -15.74
C ARG A 9 19.53 -21.50 -15.11
N VAL A 10 18.96 -20.40 -14.64
CA VAL A 10 19.62 -19.54 -13.66
C VAL A 10 19.98 -20.45 -12.48
N ARG A 11 21.28 -20.66 -12.24
CA ARG A 11 21.75 -21.42 -11.07
C ARG A 11 21.50 -20.55 -9.84
N CYS A 12 20.50 -20.91 -9.09
CA CYS A 12 20.30 -20.40 -7.74
C CYS A 12 21.33 -21.04 -6.82
N GLU A 13 22.38 -20.32 -6.49
CA GLU A 13 23.25 -20.66 -5.37
C GLU A 13 22.76 -19.91 -4.14
N PRO A 14 22.62 -20.58 -2.97
CA PRO A 14 22.22 -19.89 -1.72
C PRO A 14 23.28 -18.82 -1.41
N ARG A 15 22.88 -17.55 -1.41
CA ARG A 15 23.76 -16.45 -1.02
C ARG A 15 24.11 -16.62 0.46
N ARG A 16 25.39 -16.85 0.73
CA ARG A 16 25.93 -16.68 2.09
C ARG A 16 25.68 -15.22 2.51
N THR A 17 25.03 -15.05 3.63
CA THR A 17 24.93 -13.77 4.32
C THR A 17 26.33 -13.27 4.68
N LEU A 18 26.91 -12.47 3.79
CA LEU A 18 28.06 -11.65 4.12
C LEU A 18 27.48 -10.38 4.73
N LEU A 19 27.87 -10.06 5.93
CA LEU A 19 27.60 -8.74 6.53
C LEU A 19 28.05 -7.69 5.52
N PRO A 20 27.22 -6.66 5.22
CA PRO A 20 27.55 -5.68 4.22
C PRO A 20 28.78 -4.88 4.66
N GLU A 21 29.76 -4.74 3.79
CA GLU A 21 30.77 -3.72 3.90
C GLU A 21 30.06 -2.33 3.90
N PRO A 22 30.57 -1.34 4.63
CA PRO A 22 29.96 -0.01 4.66
C PRO A 22 29.81 0.51 3.23
N PRO A 23 28.68 1.11 2.88
CA PRO A 23 28.37 1.45 1.49
C PRO A 23 29.36 2.44 0.94
N THR A 24 30.14 2.03 -0.03
CA THR A 24 30.84 2.95 -0.93
C THR A 24 29.76 3.69 -1.72
N ILE A 25 29.70 5.00 -1.58
CA ILE A 25 28.71 5.85 -2.24
C ILE A 25 28.74 5.62 -3.74
N ARG A 26 27.82 4.79 -4.24
CA ARG A 26 27.56 4.63 -5.67
C ARG A 26 26.43 5.55 -6.04
N ARG A 27 26.72 6.66 -6.68
CA ARG A 27 25.72 7.63 -7.15
C ARG A 27 24.77 7.12 -8.22
N MET A 28 25.02 5.93 -8.81
CA MET A 28 24.16 5.31 -9.85
C MET A 28 24.22 3.79 -9.80
N LYS A 29 23.12 3.12 -10.15
CA LYS A 29 23.06 1.64 -10.29
C LYS A 29 24.04 1.09 -11.32
N HIS A 30 24.37 1.88 -12.34
CA HIS A 30 25.23 1.51 -13.45
C HIS A 30 26.17 2.67 -13.78
N GLU A 31 27.38 2.36 -14.20
CA GLU A 31 28.25 3.36 -14.80
C GLU A 31 27.63 3.89 -16.09
N PRO A 32 27.65 5.22 -16.34
CA PRO A 32 27.14 5.78 -17.58
C PRO A 32 27.90 5.24 -18.78
N VAL A 33 27.19 4.75 -19.78
CA VAL A 33 27.79 4.26 -21.05
C VAL A 33 28.19 5.43 -21.94
N HIS A 34 27.53 6.57 -21.80
CA HIS A 34 27.83 7.78 -22.60
C HIS A 34 28.47 8.85 -21.71
N PRO A 35 29.44 9.59 -22.26
CA PRO A 35 30.01 10.73 -21.55
C PRO A 35 28.96 11.81 -21.31
N ALA A 36 29.06 12.50 -20.17
CA ALA A 36 28.18 13.62 -19.88
C ALA A 36 28.40 14.73 -20.93
N PRO A 37 27.33 15.37 -21.43
CA PRO A 37 27.47 16.52 -22.34
C PRO A 37 28.07 17.70 -21.60
N SER A 38 28.64 18.65 -22.33
CA SER A 38 29.31 19.83 -21.74
C SER A 38 28.40 20.74 -20.92
N ASP A 39 27.07 20.65 -21.13
CA ASP A 39 26.04 21.39 -20.42
C ASP A 39 25.24 20.53 -19.39
N ALA A 40 25.82 19.40 -18.97
CA ALA A 40 25.14 18.47 -18.06
C ALA A 40 24.70 19.15 -16.75
N ASP A 41 25.55 19.94 -16.12
CA ASP A 41 25.25 20.63 -14.86
C ASP A 41 24.11 21.65 -15.05
N GLN A 42 24.11 22.38 -16.18
CA GLN A 42 23.02 23.32 -16.51
C GLN A 42 21.68 22.58 -16.68
N ARG A 43 21.69 21.44 -17.36
CA ARG A 43 20.46 20.60 -17.51
C ARG A 43 20.00 20.04 -16.18
N ALA A 44 20.92 19.60 -15.33
CA ALA A 44 20.60 19.07 -14.01
C ALA A 44 20.08 20.13 -13.03
N ALA A 45 20.43 21.40 -13.24
CA ALA A 45 20.01 22.53 -12.40
C ALA A 45 18.60 23.07 -12.73
N ALA A 46 17.84 22.40 -13.61
CA ALA A 46 16.46 22.80 -13.92
C ALA A 46 15.60 22.78 -12.62
N PRO A 47 14.75 23.81 -12.39
CA PRO A 47 13.95 23.88 -11.18
C PRO A 47 12.90 22.76 -11.14
N VAL A 48 12.62 22.26 -9.95
CA VAL A 48 11.54 21.29 -9.71
C VAL A 48 10.18 21.99 -9.71
N VAL A 49 9.16 21.28 -10.20
CA VAL A 49 7.76 21.72 -10.15
C VAL A 49 6.93 20.63 -9.55
N VAL A 50 6.17 20.93 -8.49
CA VAL A 50 5.18 19.99 -7.92
C VAL A 50 4.01 19.89 -8.88
N CYS A 51 3.79 18.70 -9.47
CA CYS A 51 2.76 18.48 -10.49
C CYS A 51 1.33 18.66 -9.96
N TYR A 52 1.11 18.27 -8.72
CA TYR A 52 -0.18 18.33 -8.03
C TYR A 52 0.02 19.00 -6.67
N PRO A 53 -0.07 20.34 -6.60
CA PRO A 53 0.09 21.05 -5.33
C PRO A 53 -0.99 20.62 -4.31
N PRO A 54 -0.64 20.44 -3.03
CA PRO A 54 -1.58 19.95 -2.00
C PRO A 54 -2.86 20.78 -1.90
N GLU A 55 -2.80 22.09 -2.17
CA GLU A 55 -3.93 23.01 -2.13
C GLU A 55 -4.98 22.74 -3.22
N THR A 56 -4.66 21.90 -4.21
CA THR A 56 -5.63 21.51 -5.26
C THR A 56 -6.62 20.46 -4.79
N ILE A 57 -6.32 19.80 -3.65
CA ILE A 57 -7.17 18.78 -3.04
C ILE A 57 -7.93 19.43 -1.89
N PRO A 58 -9.27 19.35 -1.86
CA PRO A 58 -10.04 19.88 -0.73
C PRO A 58 -9.55 19.30 0.58
N PRO A 59 -9.36 20.10 1.63
CA PRO A 59 -8.94 19.61 2.94
C PRO A 59 -9.99 18.66 3.55
N LEU A 60 -9.56 17.85 4.51
CA LEU A 60 -10.47 17.06 5.35
C LEU A 60 -11.33 18.02 6.16
N ASP A 61 -12.63 17.74 6.26
CA ASP A 61 -13.53 18.44 7.18
C ASP A 61 -13.31 17.91 8.61
N SER A 62 -12.38 18.55 9.31
CA SER A 62 -11.98 18.15 10.67
C SER A 62 -13.12 18.23 11.67
N ASP A 63 -14.06 19.20 11.52
CA ASP A 63 -15.18 19.36 12.43
C ASP A 63 -16.19 18.24 12.24
N LEU A 64 -16.47 17.86 10.98
CA LEU A 64 -17.32 16.72 10.67
C LEU A 64 -16.74 15.42 11.24
N ILE A 65 -15.44 15.18 11.03
CA ILE A 65 -14.78 13.96 11.55
C ILE A 65 -14.77 13.94 13.09
N ALA A 66 -14.51 15.08 13.74
CA ALA A 66 -14.59 15.16 15.21
C ALA A 66 -15.99 14.87 15.73
N ALA A 67 -17.03 15.40 15.07
CA ALA A 67 -18.42 15.12 15.41
C ALA A 67 -18.78 13.63 15.17
N ALA A 68 -18.31 13.05 14.04
CA ALA A 68 -18.52 11.65 13.73
C ALA A 68 -17.91 10.74 14.81
N ARG A 69 -16.67 11.00 15.22
CA ARG A 69 -16.00 10.26 16.31
C ARG A 69 -16.69 10.37 17.64
N ALA A 70 -17.20 11.56 17.99
CA ALA A 70 -17.90 11.77 19.25
C ALA A 70 -19.18 10.91 19.40
N GLY A 71 -19.80 10.54 18.29
CA GLY A 71 -21.02 9.75 18.23
C GLY A 71 -20.85 8.33 17.69
N MET A 72 -19.63 7.91 17.32
CA MET A 72 -19.41 6.60 16.68
C MET A 72 -19.62 5.44 17.65
N ALA A 73 -20.19 4.36 17.14
CA ALA A 73 -20.33 3.08 17.81
C ALA A 73 -19.66 1.98 16.99
N LYS A 74 -18.91 1.10 17.64
CA LYS A 74 -18.34 -0.07 16.98
C LYS A 74 -19.48 -1.04 16.63
N VAL A 75 -19.60 -1.36 15.35
CA VAL A 75 -20.64 -2.24 14.82
C VAL A 75 -20.12 -3.61 14.43
N ASP A 76 -18.83 -3.70 14.08
CA ASP A 76 -18.19 -4.97 13.71
C ASP A 76 -16.69 -4.94 13.99
N GLU A 77 -16.07 -6.12 14.02
CA GLU A 77 -14.61 -6.28 14.08
C GLU A 77 -14.15 -7.53 13.35
N VAL A 78 -12.98 -7.45 12.73
CA VAL A 78 -12.36 -8.57 11.99
C VAL A 78 -10.92 -8.75 12.45
N VAL A 79 -10.63 -9.93 13.00
CA VAL A 79 -9.24 -10.31 13.35
C VAL A 79 -8.57 -10.91 12.12
N VAL A 80 -7.44 -10.33 11.73
CA VAL A 80 -6.57 -10.84 10.69
C VAL A 80 -5.45 -11.64 11.35
N SER A 81 -5.52 -12.97 11.23
CA SER A 81 -4.51 -13.86 11.83
C SER A 81 -3.13 -13.65 11.21
N PRO A 82 -2.04 -13.91 11.96
CA PRO A 82 -0.68 -13.84 11.43
C PRO A 82 -0.52 -14.68 10.16
N ARG A 83 0.13 -14.12 9.12
CA ARG A 83 0.37 -14.76 7.82
C ARG A 83 -0.90 -15.13 7.03
N GLU A 84 -2.03 -14.54 7.37
CA GLU A 84 -3.32 -14.73 6.70
C GLU A 84 -3.86 -13.39 6.19
N ALA A 85 -4.97 -13.45 5.48
CA ALA A 85 -5.75 -12.27 5.11
C ALA A 85 -7.24 -12.50 5.39
N ALA A 86 -7.90 -11.41 5.74
CA ALA A 86 -9.34 -11.35 5.89
C ALA A 86 -9.93 -10.19 5.08
N THR A 87 -11.20 -10.33 4.71
CA THR A 87 -11.99 -9.25 4.11
C THR A 87 -12.93 -8.64 5.14
N PHE A 88 -13.25 -7.37 4.93
CA PHE A 88 -14.23 -6.64 5.73
C PHE A 88 -15.02 -5.69 4.81
N GLU A 89 -16.21 -5.33 5.21
CA GLU A 89 -17.06 -4.37 4.49
C GLU A 89 -17.30 -3.14 5.37
N VAL A 90 -17.35 -1.96 4.74
CA VAL A 90 -17.65 -0.70 5.40
C VAL A 90 -18.59 0.09 4.51
N SER A 91 -19.76 0.47 5.04
CA SER A 91 -20.69 1.34 4.34
C SER A 91 -20.11 2.74 4.13
N ALA A 92 -20.52 3.40 3.05
CA ALA A 92 -20.15 4.80 2.78
C ALA A 92 -20.49 5.68 4.00
N GLY A 93 -19.55 6.52 4.44
CA GLY A 93 -19.66 7.31 5.68
C GLY A 93 -19.25 6.56 6.93
N GLY A 94 -19.04 5.24 6.89
CA GLY A 94 -18.51 4.47 8.02
C GLY A 94 -17.04 4.80 8.28
N LEU A 95 -16.61 4.61 9.52
CA LEU A 95 -15.20 4.70 9.91
C LEU A 95 -14.65 3.30 10.16
N PHE A 96 -13.39 3.08 9.83
CA PHE A 96 -12.72 1.83 10.22
C PHE A 96 -11.28 2.09 10.65
N ARG A 97 -10.81 1.28 11.60
CA ARG A 97 -9.44 1.32 12.12
C ARG A 97 -8.72 0.01 11.83
N ILE A 98 -7.48 0.12 11.44
CA ILE A 98 -6.54 -1.01 11.46
C ILE A 98 -5.66 -0.82 12.68
N VAL A 99 -5.67 -1.79 13.59
CA VAL A 99 -5.02 -1.71 14.90
C VAL A 99 -3.95 -2.78 15.03
N SER A 100 -2.77 -2.41 15.54
CA SER A 100 -1.74 -3.33 16.00
C SER A 100 -2.14 -3.87 17.38
N VAL A 101 -2.25 -5.20 17.55
CA VAL A 101 -2.84 -5.79 18.76
C VAL A 101 -1.77 -6.27 19.74
N GLU A 102 -0.87 -7.14 19.30
CA GLU A 102 0.06 -7.87 20.20
C GLU A 102 1.52 -7.46 20.03
N GLY A 103 1.89 -6.92 18.89
CA GLY A 103 3.27 -6.56 18.57
C GLY A 103 3.39 -5.86 17.24
N PRO A 104 4.60 -5.45 16.83
CA PRO A 104 4.80 -4.79 15.56
C PRO A 104 4.45 -5.72 14.40
N GLN A 105 3.46 -5.32 13.61
CA GLN A 105 2.96 -6.08 12.47
C GLN A 105 2.61 -5.16 11.30
N VAL A 106 3.15 -5.45 10.15
CA VAL A 106 2.82 -4.79 8.88
C VAL A 106 1.59 -5.44 8.25
N GLY A 107 0.73 -4.63 7.64
CA GLY A 107 -0.46 -5.08 6.92
C GLY A 107 -0.49 -4.58 5.48
N ASP A 108 -0.84 -5.45 4.55
CA ASP A 108 -1.02 -5.10 3.14
C ASP A 108 -2.51 -4.93 2.85
N LEU A 109 -2.93 -3.68 2.60
CA LEU A 109 -4.33 -3.30 2.42
C LEU A 109 -4.67 -3.13 0.94
N ASN A 110 -5.64 -3.91 0.46
CA ASN A 110 -6.37 -3.65 -0.79
C ASN A 110 -7.75 -3.07 -0.48
N LEU A 111 -8.17 -2.07 -1.26
CA LEU A 111 -9.52 -1.50 -1.20
C LEU A 111 -10.20 -1.59 -2.56
N PHE A 112 -11.48 -1.97 -2.54
CA PHE A 112 -12.37 -2.04 -3.68
C PHE A 112 -13.68 -1.34 -3.36
N HIS A 113 -14.35 -0.82 -4.37
CA HIS A 113 -15.77 -0.51 -4.24
C HIS A 113 -16.57 -1.81 -4.07
N ALA A 114 -17.41 -1.91 -3.04
CA ALA A 114 -18.05 -3.18 -2.67
C ALA A 114 -18.91 -3.77 -3.79
N HIS A 115 -19.54 -2.93 -4.62
CA HIS A 115 -20.45 -3.36 -5.68
C HIS A 115 -19.81 -3.44 -7.07
N ASP A 116 -18.54 -2.96 -7.21
CA ASP A 116 -17.78 -3.02 -8.47
C ASP A 116 -16.28 -3.16 -8.19
N LEU A 117 -15.78 -4.39 -8.14
CA LEU A 117 -14.37 -4.68 -7.86
C LEU A 117 -13.40 -4.17 -8.95
N SER A 118 -13.90 -3.66 -10.07
CA SER A 118 -13.06 -2.98 -11.06
C SER A 118 -12.67 -1.57 -10.61
N GLU A 119 -13.49 -0.94 -9.78
CA GLU A 119 -13.15 0.29 -9.05
C GLU A 119 -12.36 -0.07 -7.80
N ARG A 120 -11.06 0.10 -7.86
CA ARG A 120 -10.13 -0.31 -6.82
C ARG A 120 -9.05 0.71 -6.58
N PHE A 121 -8.36 0.62 -5.46
CA PHE A 121 -7.28 1.51 -5.08
C PHE A 121 -6.17 1.56 -6.15
N TRP A 122 -5.69 2.79 -6.42
CA TRP A 122 -4.61 3.08 -7.36
C TRP A 122 -3.46 3.79 -6.65
N SER A 123 -2.47 3.03 -6.18
CA SER A 123 -1.29 3.53 -5.46
C SER A 123 -0.54 4.60 -6.24
N GLY A 124 -0.36 4.41 -7.54
CA GLY A 124 0.37 5.36 -8.40
C GLY A 124 -0.29 6.74 -8.49
N LYS A 125 -1.63 6.83 -8.54
CA LYS A 125 -2.33 8.11 -8.53
C LYS A 125 -2.33 8.74 -7.14
N THR A 126 -2.57 7.94 -6.12
CA THR A 126 -2.53 8.36 -4.72
C THR A 126 -1.16 8.97 -4.38
N ARG A 127 -0.08 8.29 -4.73
CA ARG A 127 1.29 8.79 -4.55
C ARG A 127 1.55 10.10 -5.28
N ALA A 128 1.04 10.25 -6.50
CA ALA A 128 1.21 11.48 -7.26
C ALA A 128 0.50 12.68 -6.63
N LEU A 129 -0.59 12.43 -5.91
CA LEU A 129 -1.41 13.48 -5.28
C LEU A 129 -1.00 13.79 -3.84
N HIS A 130 -0.58 12.79 -3.07
CA HIS A 130 -0.35 12.90 -1.63
C HIS A 130 1.10 12.63 -1.19
N GLY A 131 1.94 12.08 -2.07
CA GLY A 131 3.30 11.66 -1.70
C GLY A 131 3.40 10.16 -1.46
N THR A 132 4.55 9.75 -0.94
CA THR A 132 4.94 8.33 -0.86
C THR A 132 4.35 7.59 0.35
N HIS A 133 4.02 8.32 1.40
CA HIS A 133 3.48 7.81 2.66
C HIS A 133 2.24 8.60 3.01
N LEU A 134 1.21 7.90 3.48
CA LEU A 134 -0.08 8.50 3.78
C LEU A 134 -0.21 8.72 5.29
N SER A 135 -0.85 9.82 5.65
CA SER A 135 -1.21 10.15 7.03
C SER A 135 -2.53 10.94 7.06
N THR A 136 -2.90 11.47 8.20
CA THR A 136 -4.17 12.17 8.41
C THR A 136 -4.43 13.26 7.35
N GLY A 137 -5.58 13.16 6.69
CA GLY A 137 -6.03 14.04 5.60
C GLY A 137 -5.78 13.50 4.20
N ASP A 138 -4.92 12.50 4.02
CA ASP A 138 -4.64 11.91 2.72
C ASP A 138 -5.74 10.95 2.27
N ARG A 139 -5.89 10.82 0.95
CA ARG A 139 -6.96 10.03 0.32
C ARG A 139 -6.41 8.90 -0.53
N MET A 140 -7.04 7.75 -0.44
CA MET A 140 -6.80 6.59 -1.30
C MET A 140 -7.70 6.67 -2.53
N TRP A 141 -7.12 6.96 -3.68
CA TRP A 141 -7.87 7.20 -4.93
C TRP A 141 -8.12 5.92 -5.71
N SER A 142 -9.29 5.86 -6.37
CA SER A 142 -9.68 4.74 -7.22
C SER A 142 -9.09 4.82 -8.63
N THR A 143 -9.13 3.69 -9.33
CA THR A 143 -8.72 3.56 -10.73
C THR A 143 -9.64 4.32 -11.68
N LEU A 144 -9.12 4.62 -12.88
CA LEU A 144 -9.96 5.11 -13.99
C LEU A 144 -10.96 4.00 -14.40
N PRO A 145 -12.13 4.38 -14.86
CA PRO A 145 -12.62 5.74 -15.16
C PRO A 145 -13.22 6.49 -13.95
N HIS A 146 -13.27 5.89 -12.77
CA HIS A 146 -13.96 6.44 -11.59
C HIS A 146 -13.22 7.63 -10.99
N LEU A 147 -11.93 7.46 -10.69
CA LEU A 147 -11.02 8.47 -10.14
C LEU A 147 -11.67 9.35 -9.06
N ARG A 148 -12.07 8.72 -7.96
CA ARG A 148 -12.61 9.36 -6.75
C ARG A 148 -11.96 8.76 -5.52
N PRO A 149 -12.02 9.41 -4.35
CA PRO A 149 -11.57 8.78 -3.11
C PRO A 149 -12.37 7.51 -2.81
N LEU A 150 -11.68 6.43 -2.41
CA LEU A 150 -12.28 5.25 -1.80
C LEU A 150 -12.31 5.40 -0.29
N ALA A 151 -11.21 5.89 0.28
CA ALA A 151 -11.08 6.14 1.71
C ALA A 151 -10.21 7.37 1.96
N THR A 152 -10.45 8.05 3.07
CA THR A 152 -9.65 9.17 3.57
C THR A 152 -9.10 8.82 4.94
N VAL A 153 -7.78 8.99 5.16
CA VAL A 153 -7.16 8.82 6.48
C VAL A 153 -7.66 9.92 7.40
N THR A 154 -8.28 9.54 8.51
CA THR A 154 -8.88 10.48 9.48
C THR A 154 -8.08 10.58 10.77
N ASP A 155 -7.29 9.55 11.11
CA ASP A 155 -6.39 9.52 12.25
C ASP A 155 -5.22 8.58 12.01
N ASP A 156 -4.06 8.91 12.54
CA ASP A 156 -2.84 8.13 12.43
C ASP A 156 -2.01 8.32 13.69
N THR A 157 -1.90 7.29 14.52
CA THR A 157 -1.12 7.37 15.77
C THR A 157 0.39 7.39 15.52
N LEU A 158 0.82 7.19 14.29
CA LEU A 158 2.23 7.23 13.87
C LEU A 158 2.58 8.50 13.09
N ASP A 159 1.70 9.50 13.02
CA ASP A 159 1.92 10.78 12.32
C ASP A 159 3.17 11.53 12.82
N TRP A 160 3.56 11.30 14.09
CA TRP A 160 4.76 11.84 14.73
C TRP A 160 6.07 11.36 14.07
N TYR A 161 6.04 10.23 13.33
CA TYR A 161 7.25 9.67 12.73
C TYR A 161 7.77 10.56 11.59
N GLY A 162 6.87 11.06 10.74
CA GLY A 162 7.23 11.84 9.57
C GLY A 162 8.20 11.09 8.65
N TYR A 163 9.31 11.75 8.28
CA TYR A 163 10.42 11.15 7.54
C TYR A 163 11.68 11.17 8.38
N ASP A 164 12.35 10.03 8.48
CA ASP A 164 13.62 9.91 9.21
C ASP A 164 14.83 10.36 8.36
N THR A 165 16.03 10.26 8.95
CA THR A 165 17.28 10.70 8.31
C THR A 165 17.67 9.93 7.05
N ASP A 166 17.12 8.73 6.86
CA ASP A 166 17.33 7.90 5.67
C ASP A 166 16.23 8.12 4.62
N GLY A 167 15.24 8.98 4.94
CA GLY A 167 14.07 9.23 4.10
C GLY A 167 12.98 8.17 4.23
N GLY A 168 13.02 7.37 5.30
CA GLY A 168 11.97 6.40 5.62
C GLY A 168 10.77 7.07 6.26
N GLY A 169 9.57 6.63 5.90
CA GLY A 169 8.29 6.99 6.47
C GLY A 169 7.41 5.77 6.68
N VAL A 170 6.26 5.94 7.31
CA VAL A 170 5.31 4.87 7.62
C VAL A 170 4.07 4.99 6.73
N HIS A 171 3.38 3.86 6.47
CA HIS A 171 2.17 3.80 5.65
C HIS A 171 2.41 4.08 4.16
N ASP A 172 3.33 3.33 3.56
CA ASP A 172 3.75 3.61 2.19
C ASP A 172 2.72 3.17 1.11
N VAL A 173 2.78 3.88 -0.01
CA VAL A 173 2.11 3.56 -1.26
C VAL A 173 3.10 3.51 -2.43
N ILE A 174 4.38 3.26 -2.13
CA ILE A 174 5.48 3.13 -3.10
C ILE A 174 5.81 1.68 -3.40
N GLY A 175 5.78 0.84 -2.37
CA GLY A 175 6.04 -0.58 -2.50
C GLY A 175 4.88 -1.34 -3.13
N THR A 176 5.03 -2.61 -3.15
CA THR A 176 3.99 -3.55 -3.53
C THR A 176 3.94 -4.66 -2.49
N ARG A 177 2.93 -5.47 -2.52
CA ARG A 177 2.83 -6.66 -1.69
C ARG A 177 3.92 -7.68 -2.02
N CYS A 178 4.36 -8.47 -1.05
CA CYS A 178 5.17 -9.63 -1.32
C CYS A 178 4.38 -10.65 -2.17
N ASP A 179 5.07 -11.32 -3.10
CA ASP A 179 4.46 -12.23 -4.07
C ASP A 179 5.35 -13.48 -4.32
N PRO A 180 4.78 -14.61 -4.78
CA PRO A 180 5.52 -15.84 -4.94
C PRO A 180 6.54 -15.79 -6.09
N TYR A 181 6.34 -14.92 -7.07
CA TYR A 181 7.24 -14.80 -8.24
C TYR A 181 8.54 -14.12 -7.85
N THR A 182 8.47 -12.99 -7.16
CA THR A 182 9.64 -12.30 -6.63
C THR A 182 10.35 -13.13 -5.57
N GLN A 183 9.61 -13.81 -4.70
CA GLN A 183 10.19 -14.72 -3.72
C GLN A 183 10.98 -15.86 -4.39
N HIS A 184 10.45 -16.41 -5.48
CA HIS A 184 11.18 -17.41 -6.29
C HIS A 184 12.50 -16.86 -6.85
N LEU A 185 12.51 -15.63 -7.35
CA LEU A 185 13.74 -14.98 -7.85
C LEU A 185 14.78 -14.80 -6.75
N LEU A 186 14.36 -14.53 -5.51
CA LEU A 186 15.26 -14.28 -4.37
C LEU A 186 15.78 -15.56 -3.73
N THR A 187 14.93 -16.58 -3.61
CA THR A 187 15.21 -17.78 -2.78
C THR A 187 15.17 -19.08 -3.56
N CYS A 188 14.73 -19.07 -4.83
CA CYS A 188 14.44 -20.25 -5.65
C CYS A 188 13.34 -21.16 -5.08
N MET A 189 12.54 -20.67 -4.16
CA MET A 189 11.39 -21.37 -3.58
C MET A 189 10.12 -20.58 -3.81
N ASP A 190 9.05 -21.29 -4.19
CA ASP A 190 7.73 -20.70 -4.25
C ASP A 190 7.18 -20.58 -2.80
N TYR A 191 6.70 -19.38 -2.48
CA TYR A 191 6.12 -19.11 -1.16
C TYR A 191 4.71 -18.55 -1.30
N HIS A 192 3.71 -19.39 -1.05
CA HIS A 192 2.31 -19.09 -1.26
C HIS A 192 1.56 -18.61 0.01
N TYR A 193 2.29 -18.34 1.10
CA TYR A 193 1.75 -17.64 2.28
C TYR A 193 2.10 -16.14 2.28
N CYS A 194 2.60 -15.62 1.17
CA CYS A 194 2.85 -14.21 0.94
C CYS A 194 1.54 -13.41 0.82
N CYS A 195 1.62 -12.09 0.98
CA CYS A 195 0.45 -11.22 0.98
C CYS A 195 -0.36 -11.29 -0.33
N HIS A 196 0.29 -11.40 -1.49
CA HIS A 196 -0.42 -11.58 -2.76
C HIS A 196 -1.35 -12.80 -2.75
N SER A 197 -0.84 -13.96 -2.34
CA SER A 197 -1.63 -15.19 -2.28
C SER A 197 -2.69 -15.15 -1.17
N ASN A 198 -2.37 -14.52 -0.02
CA ASN A 198 -3.31 -14.35 1.08
C ASN A 198 -4.50 -13.47 0.69
N LEU A 199 -4.23 -12.30 0.08
CA LEU A 199 -5.26 -11.41 -0.44
C LEU A 199 -6.12 -12.09 -1.51
N THR A 200 -5.48 -12.81 -2.45
CA THR A 200 -6.21 -13.57 -3.49
C THR A 200 -7.18 -14.56 -2.86
N ARG A 201 -6.73 -15.38 -1.90
CA ARG A 201 -7.59 -16.34 -1.19
C ARG A 201 -8.72 -15.66 -0.41
N ALA A 202 -8.43 -14.55 0.27
CA ALA A 202 -9.43 -13.83 1.04
C ALA A 202 -10.55 -13.27 0.14
N VAL A 203 -10.20 -12.58 -0.95
CA VAL A 203 -11.18 -12.04 -1.90
C VAL A 203 -11.92 -13.16 -2.65
N ALA A 204 -11.25 -14.28 -2.97
CA ALA A 204 -11.88 -15.44 -3.57
C ALA A 204 -12.95 -16.07 -2.64
N ARG A 205 -12.64 -16.23 -1.36
CA ARG A 205 -13.61 -16.69 -0.34
C ARG A 205 -14.82 -15.76 -0.23
N HIS A 206 -14.56 -14.45 -0.17
CA HIS A 206 -15.62 -13.45 -0.05
C HIS A 206 -16.57 -13.46 -1.27
N THR A 207 -16.00 -13.50 -2.47
CA THR A 207 -16.78 -13.41 -3.73
C THR A 207 -17.36 -14.74 -4.19
N GLY A 208 -16.93 -15.86 -3.62
CA GLY A 208 -17.25 -17.20 -4.10
C GLY A 208 -16.66 -17.55 -5.47
N ARG A 209 -15.69 -16.75 -5.96
CA ARG A 209 -15.05 -16.92 -7.26
C ARG A 209 -13.76 -17.74 -7.14
N PRO A 210 -13.39 -18.51 -8.18
CA PRO A 210 -12.09 -19.18 -8.20
C PRO A 210 -10.91 -18.21 -8.06
N GLU A 211 -9.85 -18.60 -7.34
CA GLU A 211 -8.64 -17.77 -7.12
C GLU A 211 -8.05 -17.22 -8.43
N ARG A 212 -7.97 -18.03 -9.49
CA ARG A 212 -7.47 -17.62 -10.80
C ARG A 212 -8.23 -16.45 -11.46
N GLU A 213 -9.50 -16.25 -11.07
CA GLU A 213 -10.33 -15.15 -11.57
C GLU A 213 -10.21 -13.91 -10.72
N VAL A 214 -9.79 -14.09 -9.46
CA VAL A 214 -9.61 -13.03 -8.46
C VAL A 214 -8.20 -12.49 -8.47
N GLU A 215 -7.20 -13.33 -8.69
CA GLU A 215 -5.79 -12.92 -8.69
C GLU A 215 -5.52 -11.62 -9.49
N PRO A 216 -6.07 -11.41 -10.71
CA PRO A 216 -5.87 -10.17 -11.46
C PRO A 216 -6.52 -8.93 -10.81
N LEU A 217 -7.41 -9.10 -9.84
CA LEU A 217 -8.04 -8.01 -9.09
C LEU A 217 -7.17 -7.53 -7.93
N VAL A 218 -6.34 -8.42 -7.37
CA VAL A 218 -5.38 -8.06 -6.31
C VAL A 218 -4.34 -7.11 -6.90
N HIS A 219 -4.30 -5.90 -6.35
CA HIS A 219 -3.54 -4.76 -6.88
C HIS A 219 -2.47 -4.31 -5.89
N ASP A 220 -1.74 -3.25 -6.22
CA ASP A 220 -0.78 -2.64 -5.32
C ASP A 220 -1.48 -2.18 -4.04
N VAL A 221 -0.79 -2.34 -2.93
CA VAL A 221 -1.35 -2.16 -1.59
C VAL A 221 -0.97 -0.78 -1.01
N MET A 222 -1.69 -0.37 0.02
CA MET A 222 -1.14 0.47 1.06
C MET A 222 -0.48 -0.45 2.08
N ASN A 223 0.81 -0.27 2.32
CA ASN A 223 1.58 -1.02 3.31
C ASN A 223 1.38 -0.37 4.69
N VAL A 224 0.34 -0.78 5.38
CA VAL A 224 -0.04 -0.25 6.70
C VAL A 224 1.03 -0.60 7.73
N PHE A 225 1.50 0.40 8.48
CA PHE A 225 2.56 0.30 9.49
C PHE A 225 3.96 -0.04 8.95
N MET A 226 4.13 -0.23 7.66
CA MET A 226 5.44 -0.53 7.09
C MET A 226 6.29 0.74 7.01
N CYS A 227 7.53 0.67 7.51
CA CYS A 227 8.50 1.74 7.40
C CYS A 227 9.42 1.52 6.19
N THR A 228 9.33 2.40 5.21
CA THR A 228 10.03 2.25 3.93
C THR A 228 10.54 3.58 3.39
N GLY A 229 11.36 3.52 2.35
CA GLY A 229 11.83 4.68 1.63
C GLY A 229 12.67 4.33 0.41
N PHE A 230 13.35 5.31 -0.12
CA PHE A 230 14.33 5.15 -1.19
C PHE A 230 15.70 5.58 -0.71
N THR A 231 16.72 4.74 -0.91
CA THR A 231 18.12 5.11 -0.58
C THR A 231 18.51 6.42 -1.27
N LEU A 232 19.23 7.28 -0.57
CA LEU A 232 19.59 8.61 -1.08
C LEU A 232 20.58 8.59 -2.26
N ASP A 233 21.35 7.50 -2.38
CA ASP A 233 22.40 7.35 -3.39
C ASP A 233 21.92 6.66 -4.68
N THR A 234 21.13 5.58 -4.54
CA THR A 234 20.72 4.75 -5.69
C THR A 234 19.21 4.75 -5.93
N HIS A 235 18.43 5.43 -5.08
CA HIS A 235 16.97 5.41 -5.08
C HIS A 235 16.38 3.99 -5.09
N GLN A 236 17.06 3.04 -4.41
CA GLN A 236 16.52 1.70 -4.22
C GLN A 236 15.52 1.71 -3.07
N TYR A 237 14.41 0.99 -3.29
CA TYR A 237 13.42 0.77 -2.26
C TYR A 237 14.03 0.00 -1.09
N PHE A 238 13.85 0.47 0.13
CA PHE A 238 14.28 -0.18 1.36
C PHE A 238 13.13 -0.29 2.36
N MET A 239 13.29 -1.18 3.32
CA MET A 239 12.41 -1.31 4.48
C MET A 239 13.23 -1.26 5.76
N LYS A 240 12.58 -0.88 6.85
CA LYS A 240 13.09 -0.89 8.23
C LYS A 240 12.06 -1.55 9.14
N ALA A 241 12.51 -1.99 10.33
CA ALA A 241 11.59 -2.43 11.37
C ALA A 241 10.51 -1.36 11.64
N SER A 242 9.27 -1.79 11.61
CA SER A 242 8.12 -0.93 11.86
C SER A 242 8.18 -0.29 13.25
N PRO A 243 7.92 1.03 13.39
CA PRO A 243 7.87 1.67 14.70
C PRO A 243 6.57 1.36 15.48
N VAL A 244 5.61 0.68 14.86
CA VAL A 244 4.29 0.41 15.43
C VAL A 244 4.36 -0.37 16.74
N ARG A 245 3.44 -0.07 17.67
CA ARG A 245 3.30 -0.72 18.97
C ARG A 245 1.87 -1.21 19.18
N PRO A 246 1.63 -2.15 20.08
CA PRO A 246 0.27 -2.54 20.47
C PRO A 246 -0.57 -1.31 20.88
N GLY A 247 -1.74 -1.19 20.27
CA GLY A 247 -2.66 -0.06 20.46
C GLY A 247 -2.53 1.06 19.43
N ASP A 248 -1.41 1.12 18.68
CA ASP A 248 -1.32 2.04 17.54
C ASP A 248 -2.31 1.64 16.45
N HIS A 249 -2.86 2.66 15.78
CA HIS A 249 -3.83 2.46 14.72
C HIS A 249 -3.74 3.54 13.64
N ILE A 250 -4.29 3.21 12.50
CA ILE A 250 -4.65 4.16 11.46
C ILE A 250 -6.16 4.05 11.20
N GLU A 251 -6.85 5.19 11.14
CA GLU A 251 -8.31 5.28 10.97
C GLU A 251 -8.63 5.88 9.60
N PHE A 252 -9.70 5.38 9.00
CA PHE A 252 -10.18 5.81 7.71
C PHE A 252 -11.67 6.10 7.74
N LEU A 253 -12.09 7.12 6.97
CA LEU A 253 -13.46 7.30 6.51
C LEU A 253 -13.64 6.52 5.20
N ALA A 254 -14.65 5.68 5.11
CA ALA A 254 -15.09 5.06 3.87
C ALA A 254 -15.86 6.09 3.02
N GLU A 255 -15.27 6.52 1.90
CA GLU A 255 -15.88 7.52 1.01
C GLU A 255 -16.99 6.90 0.15
N VAL A 256 -16.95 5.61 -0.08
CA VAL A 256 -17.90 4.78 -0.81
C VAL A 256 -18.15 3.48 -0.04
N ASP A 257 -19.14 2.68 -0.43
CA ASP A 257 -19.25 1.31 0.09
C ASP A 257 -18.00 0.53 -0.27
N LEU A 258 -17.27 0.07 0.74
CA LEU A 258 -15.96 -0.57 0.60
C LEU A 258 -16.02 -2.07 0.84
N LEU A 259 -15.31 -2.81 0.02
CA LEU A 259 -14.73 -4.10 0.36
C LEU A 259 -13.24 -3.89 0.61
N GLY A 260 -12.79 -4.08 1.83
CA GLY A 260 -11.39 -4.12 2.20
C GLY A 260 -10.87 -5.56 2.27
N ALA A 261 -9.60 -5.76 1.91
CA ALA A 261 -8.87 -7.00 2.15
C ALA A 261 -7.52 -6.64 2.77
N LEU A 262 -7.26 -7.17 3.97
CA LEU A 262 -6.04 -6.90 4.73
C LEU A 262 -5.28 -8.21 4.96
N SER A 263 -4.01 -8.24 4.61
CA SER A 263 -3.09 -9.36 4.91
C SER A 263 -2.13 -8.96 6.03
N ALA A 264 -2.06 -9.73 7.11
CA ALA A 264 -0.98 -9.62 8.09
C ALA A 264 0.29 -10.21 7.48
N CYS A 265 1.25 -9.33 7.14
CA CYS A 265 2.42 -9.66 6.34
C CYS A 265 3.27 -10.77 7.01
N PRO A 266 3.71 -11.81 6.26
CA PRO A 266 4.56 -12.86 6.81
C PRO A 266 5.98 -12.38 7.16
N GLY A 267 6.35 -11.16 6.84
CA GLY A 267 7.58 -10.50 7.30
C GLY A 267 7.48 -9.88 8.69
N GLY A 268 6.32 -9.98 9.36
CA GLY A 268 6.13 -9.40 10.69
C GLY A 268 6.23 -7.88 10.68
N ASP A 269 7.25 -7.32 11.32
CA ASP A 269 7.55 -5.88 11.31
C ASP A 269 8.37 -5.42 10.08
N CYS A 270 8.75 -6.36 9.21
CA CYS A 270 9.60 -6.12 8.03
C CYS A 270 10.98 -5.52 8.32
N GLY A 271 11.51 -5.71 9.53
CA GLY A 271 12.84 -5.21 9.90
C GLY A 271 13.99 -5.99 9.24
N ASP A 272 13.85 -7.29 9.13
CA ASP A 272 14.87 -8.19 8.58
C ASP A 272 14.47 -8.82 7.24
N GLU A 273 13.21 -9.18 7.08
CA GLU A 273 12.68 -9.91 5.92
C GLU A 273 11.26 -9.41 5.57
N HIS A 274 10.93 -9.44 4.27
CA HIS A 274 9.59 -9.05 3.83
C HIS A 274 8.63 -10.23 3.64
N SER A 275 9.11 -11.47 3.72
CA SER A 275 8.29 -12.67 3.58
C SER A 275 9.04 -13.89 4.13
N SER A 276 8.59 -14.46 5.23
CA SER A 276 9.29 -15.52 5.93
C SER A 276 8.35 -16.37 6.77
N ASP A 277 8.72 -17.67 6.96
CA ASP A 277 8.07 -18.54 7.93
C ASP A 277 8.62 -18.36 9.36
N THR A 278 9.73 -17.64 9.51
CA THR A 278 10.46 -17.50 10.76
C THR A 278 10.28 -16.15 11.45
N ALA A 279 9.87 -15.11 10.73
CA ALA A 279 9.60 -13.80 11.31
C ALA A 279 8.54 -13.88 12.42
N ALA A 280 8.69 -13.08 13.46
CA ALA A 280 7.65 -12.92 14.47
C ALA A 280 6.46 -12.18 13.89
N CYS A 281 5.33 -12.86 13.77
CA CYS A 281 4.11 -12.27 13.21
C CYS A 281 3.02 -12.22 14.27
N HIS A 282 2.24 -11.15 14.23
CA HIS A 282 1.16 -10.86 15.17
C HIS A 282 -0.17 -10.65 14.42
N PRO A 283 -1.32 -10.76 15.08
CA PRO A 283 -2.59 -10.43 14.48
C PRO A 283 -2.72 -8.91 14.28
N LEU A 284 -3.50 -8.53 13.27
CA LEU A 284 -4.06 -7.20 13.11
C LEU A 284 -5.55 -7.25 13.41
N LEU A 285 -6.12 -6.14 13.86
CA LEU A 285 -7.55 -5.99 14.09
C LEU A 285 -8.09 -4.90 13.19
N VAL A 286 -9.19 -5.18 12.49
CA VAL A 286 -9.99 -4.15 11.83
C VAL A 286 -11.22 -3.91 12.69
N GLU A 287 -11.40 -2.69 13.16
CA GLU A 287 -12.60 -2.27 13.88
C GLU A 287 -13.44 -1.39 12.97
N ILE A 288 -14.76 -1.64 12.92
CA ILE A 288 -15.69 -0.93 12.03
C ILE A 288 -16.69 -0.16 12.90
N TYR A 289 -16.90 1.11 12.54
CA TYR A 289 -17.73 2.03 13.29
C TYR A 289 -18.74 2.71 12.39
N GLU A 290 -19.92 2.97 12.94
CA GLU A 290 -20.94 3.83 12.35
C GLU A 290 -21.17 5.03 13.24
N SER A 291 -21.59 6.16 12.65
CA SER A 291 -21.93 7.37 13.36
C SER A 291 -23.20 7.99 12.80
N PRO A 292 -24.17 8.36 13.65
CA PRO A 292 -25.39 9.03 13.20
C PRO A 292 -25.13 10.33 12.42
N VAL A 293 -24.02 11.01 12.70
CA VAL A 293 -23.63 12.22 11.96
C VAL A 293 -23.37 11.94 10.49
N MET A 294 -22.98 10.70 10.16
CA MET A 294 -22.61 10.26 8.80
C MET A 294 -23.75 9.58 8.04
N GLU A 295 -24.96 9.43 8.63
CA GLU A 295 -26.11 8.79 7.95
C GLU A 295 -26.50 9.48 6.63
N SER A 296 -26.20 10.77 6.48
CA SER A 296 -26.44 11.52 5.26
C SER A 296 -25.22 11.64 4.35
N TRP A 297 -24.19 10.84 4.57
CA TRP A 297 -22.98 10.85 3.72
C TRP A 297 -23.32 10.45 2.31
N GLU A 298 -22.93 11.28 1.34
CA GLU A 298 -23.08 10.98 -0.09
C GLU A 298 -21.71 10.83 -0.72
N PRO A 299 -21.40 9.66 -1.32
CA PRO A 299 -20.17 9.45 -2.06
C PRO A 299 -19.96 10.47 -3.16
N ALA A 300 -18.73 10.93 -3.33
CA ALA A 300 -18.36 11.73 -4.46
C ALA A 300 -18.72 10.97 -5.77
N PRO A 301 -19.32 11.63 -6.77
CA PRO A 301 -19.65 10.98 -8.02
C PRO A 301 -18.38 10.48 -8.72
N ALA A 302 -18.47 9.34 -9.39
CA ALA A 302 -17.40 8.89 -10.27
C ALA A 302 -17.13 9.93 -11.35
N SER A 303 -15.86 10.11 -11.73
CA SER A 303 -15.48 11.02 -12.79
C SER A 303 -16.21 10.64 -14.09
N ALA A 304 -17.07 11.55 -14.59
CA ALA A 304 -17.78 11.35 -15.84
C ALA A 304 -16.90 11.78 -17.03
N TYR A 305 -15.81 11.03 -17.25
CA TYR A 305 -14.96 11.32 -18.39
C TYR A 305 -15.74 11.09 -19.71
N ARG A 306 -15.95 12.18 -20.45
CA ARG A 306 -16.52 12.09 -21.80
C ARG A 306 -15.41 12.34 -22.82
N TRP A 307 -15.18 11.36 -23.69
CA TRP A 307 -14.28 11.54 -24.81
C TRP A 307 -14.78 12.73 -25.66
N PRO A 308 -13.96 13.78 -25.84
CA PRO A 308 -14.35 14.84 -26.78
C PRO A 308 -14.46 14.20 -28.16
N THR A 309 -15.62 14.33 -28.80
CA THR A 309 -15.76 14.00 -30.20
C THR A 309 -14.86 14.95 -30.99
N ARG A 310 -13.73 14.44 -31.51
CA ARG A 310 -12.97 15.23 -32.48
C ARG A 310 -13.88 15.48 -33.67
N PRO A 311 -14.06 16.72 -34.12
CA PRO A 311 -14.68 16.95 -35.41
C PRO A 311 -13.84 16.22 -36.46
N VAL A 312 -14.50 15.38 -37.26
CA VAL A 312 -13.92 14.63 -38.38
C VAL A 312 -13.54 15.62 -39.46
#